data_b4473b06c58e1eb89b472ef3abc6ec87
#
_entry.id   b4473b06c58e1eb89b472ef3abc6ec87
#
_cell.length_a   1.000
_cell.length_b   1.000
_cell.length_c   1.000
_cell.angle_alpha   90.00
_cell.angle_beta   90.00
_cell.angle_gamma   90.00
#
_symmetry.space_group_name_H-M   'P 1'
#
loop_
_entity.id
_entity.type
_entity.pdbx_description
1 polymer ?
#
loop_
_entity_poly.entity_id
_entity_poly.type
_entity_poly.pdbx_seq_one_letter_code
_entity_poly.pdbx_strand_id
1 'polypeptide(L)'
;TVIESGAILMYLAEKSGQFMPTEMAARYEVIQWLMFQMGGIGPIFGQVHHFKRAAKEQVPYAINRYYTECRRLYGVLNTRLEGREYLAGDVSIADFAALPWVFRHDWQEVDLGDFPNVNRWYDTLMARPALTRGMDIPA
;
A
#
# COMPACT_ATOMS: atom_id res chain seq x y z
N THR A 1 -19.02 -15.34 6.29
CA THR A 1 -18.20 -14.18 6.65
C THR A 1 -16.81 -14.37 6.10
N VAL A 2 -16.23 -13.38 5.43
CA VAL A 2 -14.84 -13.33 5.00
C VAL A 2 -14.13 -12.31 5.89
N ILE A 3 -12.97 -12.68 6.41
CA ILE A 3 -12.11 -11.83 7.23
C ILE A 3 -10.76 -11.65 6.52
N GLU A 4 -9.89 -10.78 7.03
CA GLU A 4 -8.64 -10.35 6.42
C GLU A 4 -8.85 -9.47 5.17
N SER A 5 -8.31 -8.25 5.20
CA SER A 5 -8.53 -7.28 4.11
C SER A 5 -8.06 -7.80 2.75
N GLY A 6 -6.95 -8.52 2.69
CA GLY A 6 -6.46 -9.15 1.45
C GLY A 6 -7.44 -10.19 0.91
N ALA A 7 -7.99 -11.06 1.78
CA ALA A 7 -8.97 -12.06 1.38
C ALA A 7 -10.30 -11.41 0.96
N ILE A 8 -10.72 -10.34 1.63
CA ILE A 8 -11.91 -9.57 1.26
C ILE A 8 -11.73 -8.94 -0.13
N LEU A 9 -10.58 -8.33 -0.41
CA LEU A 9 -10.28 -7.77 -1.71
C LEU A 9 -10.29 -8.83 -2.82
N MET A 10 -9.69 -9.99 -2.58
CA MET A 10 -9.72 -11.12 -3.54
C MET A 10 -11.16 -11.59 -3.79
N TYR A 11 -11.95 -11.80 -2.72
CA TYR A 11 -13.36 -12.19 -2.84
C TYR A 11 -14.18 -11.18 -3.64
N LEU A 12 -14.01 -9.88 -3.38
CA LEU A 12 -14.73 -8.83 -4.09
C LEU A 12 -14.30 -8.74 -5.57
N ALA A 13 -13.02 -8.90 -5.87
CA ALA A 13 -12.50 -8.92 -7.23
C ALA A 13 -13.08 -10.12 -8.02
N GLU A 14 -13.07 -11.30 -7.43
CA GLU A 14 -13.68 -12.49 -8.05
C GLU A 14 -15.19 -12.34 -8.25
N LYS A 15 -15.90 -11.81 -7.25
CA LYS A 15 -17.34 -11.59 -7.32
C LYS A 15 -17.73 -10.55 -8.38
N SER A 16 -16.94 -9.50 -8.56
CA SER A 16 -17.21 -8.42 -9.52
C SER A 16 -16.64 -8.71 -10.91
N GLY A 17 -15.69 -9.61 -11.04
CA GLY A 17 -14.90 -9.81 -12.26
C GLY A 17 -14.00 -8.63 -12.60
N GLN A 18 -13.60 -7.80 -11.61
CA GLN A 18 -12.82 -6.59 -11.82
C GLN A 18 -11.58 -6.56 -10.92
N PHE A 19 -10.56 -5.80 -11.32
CA PHE A 19 -9.36 -5.51 -10.53
C PHE A 19 -8.48 -6.72 -10.19
N MET A 20 -8.73 -7.86 -10.84
CA MET A 20 -7.87 -9.04 -10.80
C MET A 20 -8.00 -9.78 -12.14
N PRO A 21 -6.90 -9.98 -12.86
CA PRO A 21 -6.92 -10.71 -14.12
C PRO A 21 -7.24 -12.19 -13.91
N THR A 22 -7.78 -12.82 -14.95
CA THR A 22 -8.08 -14.27 -14.96
C THR A 22 -6.92 -15.10 -15.49
N GLU A 23 -6.04 -14.51 -16.31
CA GLU A 23 -4.83 -15.16 -16.81
C GLU A 23 -3.88 -15.44 -15.64
N MET A 24 -3.33 -16.65 -15.57
CA MET A 24 -2.62 -17.16 -14.38
C MET A 24 -1.41 -16.30 -14.02
N ALA A 25 -0.54 -15.97 -14.98
CA ALA A 25 0.68 -15.23 -14.68
C ALA A 25 0.37 -13.81 -14.17
N ALA A 26 -0.54 -13.10 -14.86
CA ALA A 26 -0.97 -11.77 -14.46
C ALA A 26 -1.70 -11.79 -13.10
N ARG A 27 -2.51 -12.81 -12.84
CA ARG A 27 -3.19 -13.01 -11.56
C ARG A 27 -2.20 -13.16 -10.41
N TYR A 28 -1.17 -13.98 -10.58
CA TYR A 28 -0.14 -14.17 -9.56
C TYR A 28 0.76 -12.95 -9.39
N GLU A 29 0.91 -12.13 -10.43
CA GLU A 29 1.57 -10.82 -10.29
C GLU A 29 0.78 -9.90 -9.35
N VAL A 30 -0.54 -9.84 -9.46
CA VAL A 30 -1.39 -9.10 -8.51
C VAL A 30 -1.29 -9.69 -7.10
N ILE A 31 -1.39 -11.02 -6.97
CA ILE A 31 -1.34 -11.70 -5.67
C ILE A 31 -0.01 -11.45 -4.96
N GLN A 32 1.13 -11.51 -5.65
CA GLN A 32 2.43 -11.27 -4.99
C GLN A 32 2.53 -9.85 -4.43
N TRP A 33 2.03 -8.83 -5.14
CA TRP A 33 2.04 -7.45 -4.65
C TRP A 33 1.00 -7.23 -3.54
N LEU A 34 -0.13 -7.94 -3.58
CA LEU A 34 -1.06 -7.98 -2.47
C LEU A 34 -0.40 -8.60 -1.22
N MET A 35 0.30 -9.73 -1.38
CA MET A 35 1.01 -10.38 -0.27
C MET A 35 2.18 -9.53 0.24
N PHE A 36 2.88 -8.80 -0.64
CA PHE A 36 3.91 -7.84 -0.23
C PHE A 36 3.32 -6.73 0.66
N GLN A 37 2.10 -6.26 0.36
CA GLN A 37 1.42 -5.32 1.23
C GLN A 37 1.03 -5.97 2.57
N MET A 38 0.43 -7.18 2.55
CA MET A 38 -0.03 -7.88 3.76
C MET A 38 1.13 -8.24 4.70
N GLY A 39 2.26 -8.71 4.17
CA GLY A 39 3.41 -9.18 4.95
C GLY A 39 4.45 -8.10 5.25
N GLY A 40 4.48 -7.02 4.49
CA GLY A 40 5.51 -5.99 4.59
C GLY A 40 4.96 -4.60 4.89
N ILE A 41 4.29 -3.98 3.89
CA ILE A 41 3.87 -2.58 3.99
C ILE A 41 2.98 -2.36 5.21
N GLY A 42 1.87 -3.09 5.32
CA GLY A 42 0.90 -2.93 6.40
C GLY A 42 1.53 -3.06 7.78
N PRO A 43 2.18 -4.18 8.08
CA PRO A 43 2.81 -4.40 9.38
C PRO A 43 3.87 -3.35 9.74
N ILE A 44 4.77 -3.04 8.80
CA ILE A 44 5.90 -2.13 9.08
C ILE A 44 5.43 -0.67 9.20
N PHE A 45 4.58 -0.20 8.28
CA PHE A 45 4.05 1.17 8.34
C PHE A 45 3.20 1.36 9.60
N GLY A 46 2.45 0.33 10.01
CA GLY A 46 1.72 0.32 11.27
C GLY A 46 2.63 0.46 12.49
N GLN A 47 3.80 -0.20 12.50
CA GLN A 47 4.78 -0.03 13.58
C GLN A 47 5.38 1.38 13.59
N VAL A 48 5.65 1.97 12.42
CA VAL A 48 6.10 3.38 12.35
C VAL A 48 5.05 4.30 12.95
N HIS A 49 3.77 4.14 12.58
CA HIS A 49 2.67 4.92 13.18
C HIS A 49 2.63 4.75 14.69
N HIS A 50 2.76 3.50 15.17
CA HIS A 50 2.74 3.23 16.61
C HIS A 50 3.87 3.95 17.35
N PHE A 51 5.12 3.73 16.94
CA PHE A 51 6.28 4.25 17.68
C PHE A 51 6.50 5.75 17.51
N LYS A 52 6.07 6.34 16.39
CA LYS A 52 6.20 7.79 16.19
C LYS A 52 5.04 8.60 16.77
N ARG A 53 3.81 8.02 16.82
CA ARG A 53 2.61 8.80 17.13
C ARG A 53 1.81 8.30 18.33
N ALA A 54 1.73 6.98 18.56
CA ALA A 54 0.83 6.39 19.55
C ALA A 54 1.53 5.90 20.82
N ALA A 55 2.79 5.51 20.73
CA ALA A 55 3.53 4.99 21.87
C ALA A 55 3.70 6.07 22.95
N LYS A 56 3.42 5.68 24.20
CA LYS A 56 3.60 6.57 25.37
C LYS A 56 5.08 6.82 25.67
N GLU A 57 5.93 5.85 25.37
CA GLU A 57 7.36 5.90 25.58
C GLU A 57 8.09 6.10 24.26
N GLN A 58 9.09 6.96 24.27
CA GLN A 58 10.00 7.09 23.14
C GLN A 58 11.02 5.96 23.18
N VAL A 59 11.03 5.10 22.15
CA VAL A 59 11.95 3.97 21.99
C VAL A 59 12.81 4.19 20.75
N PRO A 60 13.93 4.94 20.84
CA PRO A 60 14.69 5.38 19.66
C PRO A 60 15.15 4.22 18.76
N TYR A 61 15.50 3.09 19.36
CA TYR A 61 15.90 1.90 18.58
C TYR A 61 14.74 1.37 17.71
N ALA A 62 13.53 1.26 18.27
CA ALA A 62 12.35 0.79 17.53
C ALA A 62 11.95 1.81 16.44
N ILE A 63 11.94 3.09 16.79
CA ILE A 63 11.66 4.17 15.82
C ILE A 63 12.61 4.08 14.63
N ASN A 64 13.92 4.04 14.87
CA ASN A 64 14.92 3.97 13.81
C ASN A 64 14.80 2.67 12.98
N ARG A 65 14.64 1.53 13.65
CA ARG A 65 14.50 0.24 12.98
C ARG A 65 13.31 0.21 12.01
N TYR A 66 12.12 0.57 12.48
CA TYR A 66 10.92 0.51 11.67
C TYR A 66 10.88 1.61 10.60
N TYR A 67 11.38 2.80 10.91
CA TYR A 67 11.50 3.88 9.93
C TYR A 67 12.45 3.53 8.78
N THR A 68 13.60 2.95 9.09
CA THR A 68 14.57 2.49 8.07
C THR A 68 13.94 1.44 7.17
N GLU A 69 13.24 0.47 7.74
CA GLU A 69 12.54 -0.56 6.95
C GLU A 69 11.37 0.03 6.13
N CYS A 70 10.62 0.96 6.70
CA CYS A 70 9.57 1.70 5.98
C CYS A 70 10.14 2.37 4.73
N ARG A 71 11.22 3.13 4.85
CA ARG A 71 11.88 3.77 3.70
C ARG A 71 12.39 2.76 2.68
N ARG A 72 12.91 1.61 3.14
CA ARG A 72 13.31 0.53 2.23
C ARG A 72 12.12 0.00 1.43
N LEU A 73 10.96 -0.20 2.06
CA LEU A 73 9.73 -0.64 1.38
C LEU A 73 9.21 0.40 0.38
N TYR A 74 9.28 1.69 0.70
CA TYR A 74 9.04 2.77 -0.27
C TYR A 74 9.99 2.68 -1.47
N GLY A 75 11.27 2.39 -1.23
CA GLY A 75 12.26 2.16 -2.29
C GLY A 75 11.89 0.99 -3.21
N VAL A 76 11.41 -0.13 -2.64
CA VAL A 76 10.93 -1.28 -3.42
C VAL A 76 9.73 -0.90 -4.28
N LEU A 77 8.75 -0.19 -3.72
CA LEU A 77 7.61 0.33 -4.49
C LEU A 77 8.06 1.28 -5.59
N ASN A 78 8.99 2.19 -5.30
CA ASN A 78 9.49 3.16 -6.25
C ASN A 78 10.19 2.50 -7.44
N THR A 79 11.03 1.50 -7.18
CA THR A 79 11.67 0.69 -8.22
C THR A 79 10.63 -0.11 -9.02
N ARG A 80 9.66 -0.71 -8.34
CA ARG A 80 8.59 -1.45 -9.03
C ARG A 80 7.79 -0.58 -9.99
N LEU A 81 7.50 0.64 -9.60
CA LEU A 81 6.70 1.60 -10.36
C LEU A 81 7.49 2.34 -11.45
N GLU A 82 8.78 2.07 -11.59
CA GLU A 82 9.58 2.63 -12.68
C GLU A 82 9.03 2.17 -14.03
N GLY A 83 8.61 3.13 -14.87
CA GLY A 83 7.99 2.86 -16.17
C GLY A 83 6.64 2.14 -16.12
N ARG A 84 6.00 2.05 -14.94
CA ARG A 84 4.70 1.39 -14.73
C ARG A 84 3.70 2.35 -14.10
N GLU A 85 2.46 2.27 -14.55
CA GLU A 85 1.38 3.08 -13.97
C GLU A 85 0.87 2.49 -12.64
N TYR A 86 0.81 1.15 -12.54
CA TYR A 86 0.30 0.41 -11.39
C TYR A 86 1.24 -0.73 -10.97
N LEU A 87 0.99 -1.32 -9.78
CA LEU A 87 1.84 -2.36 -9.21
C LEU A 87 1.88 -3.65 -10.03
N ALA A 88 0.81 -4.00 -10.74
CA ALA A 88 0.69 -5.29 -11.43
C ALA A 88 -0.05 -5.16 -12.78
N GLY A 89 0.52 -4.40 -13.72
CA GLY A 89 -0.09 -4.15 -15.02
C GLY A 89 -1.18 -3.08 -14.92
N ASP A 90 -2.44 -3.46 -15.06
CA ASP A 90 -3.60 -2.59 -14.85
C ASP A 90 -3.87 -2.37 -13.36
N VAL A 91 -4.68 -1.33 -13.05
CA VAL A 91 -5.11 -1.06 -11.67
C VAL A 91 -5.79 -2.29 -11.06
N SER A 92 -5.35 -2.66 -9.86
CA SER A 92 -5.73 -3.92 -9.24
C SER A 92 -5.95 -3.80 -7.73
N ILE A 93 -6.38 -4.89 -7.13
CA ILE A 93 -6.52 -4.98 -5.67
C ILE A 93 -5.19 -4.81 -4.93
N ALA A 94 -4.05 -5.02 -5.58
CA ALA A 94 -2.73 -4.75 -4.99
C ALA A 94 -2.53 -3.25 -4.75
N ASP A 95 -2.94 -2.41 -5.71
CA ASP A 95 -2.91 -0.95 -5.58
C ASP A 95 -3.87 -0.49 -4.47
N PHE A 96 -5.07 -1.04 -4.43
CA PHE A 96 -6.08 -0.70 -3.42
C PHE A 96 -5.65 -1.08 -2.00
N ALA A 97 -4.90 -2.17 -1.85
CA ALA A 97 -4.36 -2.58 -0.56
C ALA A 97 -3.20 -1.68 -0.09
N ALA A 98 -2.34 -1.24 -1.02
CA ALA A 98 -1.16 -0.44 -0.69
C ALA A 98 -1.47 1.06 -0.49
N LEU A 99 -2.43 1.60 -1.26
CA LEU A 99 -2.76 3.03 -1.25
C LEU A 99 -3.09 3.60 0.13
N PRO A 100 -3.93 2.98 0.99
CA PRO A 100 -4.27 3.54 2.30
C PRO A 100 -3.06 3.72 3.22
N TRP A 101 -2.03 2.91 3.04
CA TRP A 101 -0.80 3.01 3.80
C TRP A 101 0.10 4.15 3.30
N VAL A 102 0.19 4.34 1.98
CA VAL A 102 0.92 5.46 1.38
C VAL A 102 0.17 6.77 1.58
N PHE A 103 -1.16 6.77 1.61
CA PHE A 103 -2.00 7.94 1.93
C PHE A 103 -1.62 8.58 3.29
N ARG A 104 -1.05 7.81 4.20
CA ARG A 104 -0.59 8.28 5.51
C ARG A 104 0.94 8.48 5.58
N HIS A 105 1.57 8.80 4.47
CA HIS A 105 3.02 9.02 4.39
C HIS A 105 3.53 10.12 5.34
N ASP A 106 2.71 11.15 5.57
CA ASP A 106 2.95 12.21 6.56
C ASP A 106 3.06 11.67 8.00
N TRP A 107 2.23 10.67 8.36
CA TRP A 107 2.30 10.01 9.67
C TRP A 107 3.58 9.21 9.84
N GLN A 108 4.17 8.78 8.75
CA GLN A 108 5.44 8.06 8.71
C GLN A 108 6.63 9.03 8.64
N GLU A 109 6.37 10.33 8.41
CA GLU A 109 7.38 11.37 8.14
C GLU A 109 8.21 11.03 6.88
N VAL A 110 7.53 10.53 5.85
CA VAL A 110 8.13 10.22 4.54
C VAL A 110 7.70 11.26 3.54
N ASP A 111 8.68 11.93 2.93
CA ASP A 111 8.46 12.80 1.79
C ASP A 111 8.36 11.96 0.51
N LEU A 112 7.22 12.00 -0.17
CA LEU A 112 7.03 11.30 -1.45
C LEU A 112 7.91 11.88 -2.57
N GLY A 113 8.46 13.08 -2.42
CA GLY A 113 9.46 13.63 -3.31
C GLY A 113 10.74 12.78 -3.40
N ASP A 114 11.09 12.05 -2.34
CA ASP A 114 12.19 11.08 -2.34
C ASP A 114 11.90 9.82 -3.20
N PHE A 115 10.62 9.60 -3.55
CA PHE A 115 10.14 8.41 -4.26
C PHE A 115 9.23 8.80 -5.45
N PRO A 116 9.76 9.39 -6.51
CA PRO A 116 8.98 10.06 -7.56
C PRO A 116 7.99 9.13 -8.29
N ASN A 117 8.31 7.84 -8.43
CA ASN A 117 7.37 6.88 -9.06
C ASN A 117 6.21 6.55 -8.12
N VAL A 118 6.46 6.47 -6.80
CA VAL A 118 5.40 6.31 -5.79
C VAL A 118 4.52 7.55 -5.76
N ASN A 119 5.11 8.74 -5.80
CA ASN A 119 4.36 10.00 -5.83
C ASN A 119 3.41 10.06 -7.04
N ARG A 120 3.93 9.80 -8.26
CA ARG A 120 3.12 9.71 -9.48
C ARG A 120 1.98 8.70 -9.35
N TRP A 121 2.26 7.49 -8.87
CA TRP A 121 1.28 6.43 -8.65
C TRP A 121 0.21 6.85 -7.62
N TYR A 122 0.62 7.48 -6.54
CA TYR A 122 -0.28 8.02 -5.51
C TYR A 122 -1.23 9.05 -6.12
N ASP A 123 -0.71 10.05 -6.85
CA ASP A 123 -1.51 11.09 -7.50
C ASP A 123 -2.50 10.49 -8.52
N THR A 124 -2.05 9.50 -9.31
CA THR A 124 -2.89 8.80 -10.29
C THR A 124 -4.07 8.08 -9.61
N LEU A 125 -3.83 7.41 -8.49
CA LEU A 125 -4.89 6.71 -7.76
C LEU A 125 -5.80 7.69 -7.02
N MET A 126 -5.26 8.73 -6.40
CA MET A 126 -6.06 9.74 -5.70
C MET A 126 -6.91 10.60 -6.63
N ALA A 127 -6.58 10.69 -7.92
CA ALA A 127 -7.44 11.29 -8.93
C ALA A 127 -8.71 10.47 -9.24
N ARG A 128 -8.81 9.22 -8.75
CA ARG A 128 -9.99 8.36 -8.93
C ARG A 128 -11.04 8.66 -7.85
N PRO A 129 -12.24 9.18 -8.18
CA PRO A 129 -13.20 9.63 -7.17
C PRO A 129 -13.66 8.54 -6.18
N ALA A 130 -13.66 7.28 -6.62
CA ALA A 130 -14.04 6.16 -5.74
C ALA A 130 -13.00 5.91 -4.65
N LEU A 131 -11.69 6.07 -4.97
CA LEU A 131 -10.62 5.88 -4.00
C LEU A 131 -10.58 7.05 -3.02
N THR A 132 -10.70 8.29 -3.50
CA THR A 132 -10.76 9.47 -2.64
C THR A 132 -11.89 9.35 -1.62
N ARG A 133 -13.12 9.00 -2.08
CA ARG A 133 -14.23 8.74 -1.15
C ARG A 133 -13.94 7.62 -0.15
N GLY A 134 -13.21 6.57 -0.58
CA GLY A 134 -12.84 5.46 0.30
C GLY A 134 -11.85 5.85 1.39
N MET A 135 -11.01 6.87 1.16
CA MET A 135 -10.08 7.38 2.17
C MET A 135 -10.78 8.20 3.27
N ASP A 136 -11.99 8.72 3.00
CA ASP A 136 -12.78 9.50 3.95
C ASP A 136 -13.63 8.61 4.89
N ILE A 137 -13.64 7.29 4.71
CA ILE A 137 -14.48 6.35 5.50
C ILE A 137 -13.57 5.40 6.31
N PRO A 138 -13.87 5.20 7.62
CA PRO A 138 -14.83 5.96 8.45
C PRO A 138 -14.33 7.36 8.77
N ALA A 139 -15.26 8.33 8.75
CA ALA A 139 -14.97 9.70 9.14
C ALA A 139 -14.73 9.80 10.67
#